data_51612585c6bcc87009c8610b1950d97e
#
_entry.id   51612585c6bcc87009c8610b1950d97e
#
_cell.length_a   1.000
_cell.length_b   1.000
_cell.length_c   1.000
_cell.angle_alpha   90.00
_cell.angle_beta   90.00
_cell.angle_gamma   90.00
#
_symmetry.space_group_name_H-M   'P 1'
#
loop_
_entity.id
_entity.type
_entity.pdbx_description
1 polymer ?
#
loop_
_entity_poly.entity_id
_entity_poly.type
_entity_poly.pdbx_seq_one_letter_code
_entity_poly.pdbx_strand_id
1 'polypeptide(L)'
;MKKPHLAIFLWTLLGPLLAQEATVPKEVFVSQEILALVAVDTIAKPSLEALAFAAVLDSILSASHVVAAPDISYSAQDSMAFFNPSTDSLKSRLSLLDQGTILDSRYNPSLEGVIKMYLRSKRVLIQKMLHRSAYYFPLFERELDALSMPMEIKYLAIVESALNPKARSRVGATGLWQFMYGTGKMMGLEVNNYVDERQDPLKSTQAAFKYLKKLHGMFGDWNLALAAYNSGPGNVRKAIRRAGGVKDFWAIRSFLPRETAGYVPALLTTMYLFEYAENHGFELPKTAVASYATDTIHLKKAISFSQLSKALSLPEQTIEQLNPVYKLGIIPQIEGKPQALRLPSTSTTLFIEQQDSIYAAVAAEMALLKKPFPALQTVGAPLRYRVQSGDYLGKIAQRYGLRVSDIKKWNRLSGNNLSVGQRLTLYPKIFPVSGTQNASAVGQKSAQKRVSKTPSIAADQKTYTVAAGDSLWLIAQKLKGVSVDDLKKWNDIWNNELKPGTTLKLCSCSP
;
A
#
# COMPACT_ATOMS: atom_id res chain seq x y z
N MET A 1 -23.83 -38.66 62.61
CA MET A 1 -24.49 -39.90 62.93
C MET A 1 -24.86 -40.64 61.65
N LYS A 2 -24.38 -41.89 61.56
CA LYS A 2 -24.81 -43.03 60.71
C LYS A 2 -24.58 -42.95 59.17
N LYS A 3 -23.42 -43.57 58.76
CA LYS A 3 -23.39 -44.52 57.64
C LYS A 3 -24.17 -45.78 57.99
N PRO A 4 -24.61 -46.71 57.10
CA PRO A 4 -23.67 -47.72 56.61
C PRO A 4 -23.91 -48.26 55.15
N HIS A 5 -22.85 -48.91 54.61
CA HIS A 5 -22.60 -50.28 54.06
C HIS A 5 -23.18 -50.59 52.66
N LEU A 6 -22.36 -50.83 51.65
CA LEU A 6 -21.54 -52.01 51.27
C LEU A 6 -22.37 -53.27 50.86
N ALA A 7 -22.25 -53.63 49.59
CA ALA A 7 -22.17 -55.02 49.16
C ALA A 7 -21.55 -55.17 47.76
N ILE A 8 -20.45 -55.88 47.77
CA ILE A 8 -19.68 -56.43 46.64
C ILE A 8 -20.39 -57.70 46.20
N PHE A 9 -20.52 -57.98 44.89
CA PHE A 9 -20.54 -59.40 44.42
C PHE A 9 -19.77 -59.50 43.08
N LEU A 10 -18.71 -60.27 43.21
CA LEU A 10 -17.82 -60.82 42.19
C LEU A 10 -18.40 -62.12 41.69
N TRP A 11 -18.54 -62.38 40.39
CA TRP A 11 -18.49 -63.76 39.87
C TRP A 11 -17.91 -63.77 38.46
N THR A 12 -16.87 -64.50 38.34
CA THR A 12 -16.14 -64.99 37.21
C THR A 12 -16.92 -66.13 36.52
N LEU A 13 -16.85 -66.17 35.16
CA LEU A 13 -16.75 -67.46 34.45
C LEU A 13 -16.25 -67.27 33.01
N LEU A 14 -15.26 -68.08 32.67
CA LEU A 14 -14.58 -68.24 31.37
C LEU A 14 -15.44 -68.95 30.32
N GLY A 15 -15.21 -68.61 29.04
CA GLY A 15 -15.14 -69.56 27.94
C GLY A 15 -16.20 -69.32 26.85
N PRO A 16 -16.04 -69.82 25.60
CA PRO A 16 -14.85 -69.75 24.74
C PRO A 16 -15.06 -69.03 23.41
N LEU A 17 -13.94 -68.83 22.74
CA LEU A 17 -13.80 -68.27 21.34
C LEU A 17 -14.68 -68.98 20.31
N LEU A 18 -15.50 -68.27 19.60
CA LEU A 18 -15.99 -68.62 18.25
C LEU A 18 -15.91 -67.45 17.34
N ALA A 19 -15.15 -67.62 16.27
CA ALA A 19 -15.04 -66.71 15.15
C ALA A 19 -16.42 -66.48 14.48
N GLN A 20 -16.81 -65.24 14.34
CA GLN A 20 -17.93 -64.90 13.51
C GLN A 20 -17.52 -63.77 12.52
N GLU A 21 -17.68 -64.13 11.26
CA GLU A 21 -17.38 -63.31 10.08
C GLU A 21 -18.02 -61.92 10.19
N ALA A 22 -17.23 -60.92 9.83
CA ALA A 22 -17.70 -59.54 9.67
C ALA A 22 -18.62 -59.45 8.48
N THR A 23 -19.92 -59.41 8.69
CA THR A 23 -20.92 -59.00 7.68
C THR A 23 -20.85 -57.47 7.53
N VAL A 24 -20.52 -57.03 6.31
CA VAL A 24 -20.61 -55.67 5.84
C VAL A 24 -22.04 -55.12 6.05
N PRO A 25 -22.25 -53.97 6.71
CA PRO A 25 -23.59 -53.42 6.81
C PRO A 25 -24.02 -52.92 5.43
N LYS A 26 -25.24 -53.36 5.05
CA LYS A 26 -25.97 -52.90 3.89
C LYS A 26 -26.00 -51.36 3.77
N GLU A 27 -25.91 -50.92 2.53
CA GLU A 27 -26.15 -49.58 2.08
C GLU A 27 -27.29 -48.90 2.85
N VAL A 28 -26.96 -47.78 3.48
CA VAL A 28 -27.96 -46.89 4.03
C VAL A 28 -28.63 -46.22 2.83
N PHE A 29 -29.84 -46.59 2.54
CA PHE A 29 -30.71 -45.90 1.61
C PHE A 29 -30.95 -44.50 2.19
N VAL A 30 -30.19 -43.50 1.72
CA VAL A 30 -30.48 -42.10 1.92
C VAL A 30 -31.74 -41.79 1.10
N SER A 31 -32.87 -41.55 1.78
CA SER A 31 -34.12 -41.20 1.15
C SER A 31 -33.96 -40.05 0.17
N GLN A 32 -34.62 -40.10 -0.99
CA GLN A 32 -34.61 -39.03 -2.00
C GLN A 32 -34.99 -37.65 -1.45
N GLU A 33 -35.63 -37.57 -0.28
CA GLU A 33 -35.97 -36.31 0.42
C GLU A 33 -34.75 -35.62 1.02
N ILE A 34 -33.69 -36.34 1.40
CA ILE A 34 -32.42 -35.73 1.87
C ILE A 34 -31.61 -35.20 0.68
N LEU A 35 -31.72 -35.80 -0.48
CA LEU A 35 -31.10 -35.29 -1.72
C LEU A 35 -31.81 -34.02 -2.27
N ALA A 36 -33.08 -33.83 -1.95
CA ALA A 36 -33.83 -32.61 -2.31
C ALA A 36 -33.49 -31.39 -1.37
N LEU A 37 -32.96 -31.64 -0.15
CA LEU A 37 -32.50 -30.60 0.78
C LEU A 37 -31.06 -30.13 0.48
N VAL A 38 -30.32 -30.85 -0.35
CA VAL A 38 -29.06 -30.40 -0.96
C VAL A 38 -29.34 -29.97 -2.40
N ALA A 39 -30.39 -29.23 -2.63
CA ALA A 39 -30.48 -28.39 -3.82
C ALA A 39 -29.32 -27.40 -3.72
N VAL A 40 -28.28 -27.67 -4.48
CA VAL A 40 -27.18 -26.75 -4.74
C VAL A 40 -27.86 -25.50 -5.30
N ASP A 41 -28.11 -24.53 -4.39
CA ASP A 41 -28.38 -23.18 -4.81
C ASP A 41 -27.28 -22.83 -5.79
N THR A 42 -27.63 -22.67 -7.05
CA THR A 42 -26.74 -22.22 -8.11
C THR A 42 -26.32 -20.80 -7.69
N ILE A 43 -25.28 -20.77 -6.85
CA ILE A 43 -24.68 -19.51 -6.40
C ILE A 43 -24.31 -18.77 -7.65
N ALA A 44 -25.03 -17.71 -7.93
CA ALA A 44 -24.76 -16.84 -9.06
C ALA A 44 -23.25 -16.53 -9.03
N LYS A 45 -22.55 -16.87 -10.14
CA LYS A 45 -21.11 -16.62 -10.23
C LYS A 45 -20.88 -15.16 -9.81
N PRO A 46 -19.91 -14.89 -8.91
CA PRO A 46 -19.64 -13.52 -8.49
C PRO A 46 -19.46 -12.66 -9.72
N SER A 47 -20.04 -11.47 -9.73
CA SER A 47 -19.95 -10.56 -10.87
C SER A 47 -18.47 -10.29 -11.16
N LEU A 48 -18.13 -10.03 -12.44
CA LEU A 48 -16.76 -9.65 -12.82
C LEU A 48 -16.22 -8.47 -11.98
N GLU A 49 -17.11 -7.66 -11.42
CA GLU A 49 -16.80 -6.53 -10.54
C GLU A 49 -16.42 -6.97 -9.13
N ALA A 50 -17.13 -7.96 -8.57
CA ALA A 50 -16.78 -8.57 -7.29
C ALA A 50 -15.42 -9.29 -7.36
N LEU A 51 -15.14 -9.96 -8.48
CA LEU A 51 -13.84 -10.58 -8.73
C LEU A 51 -12.71 -9.56 -8.89
N ALA A 52 -12.97 -8.41 -9.53
CA ALA A 52 -11.97 -7.35 -9.68
C ALA A 52 -11.59 -6.73 -8.33
N PHE A 53 -12.57 -6.55 -7.44
CA PHE A 53 -12.32 -6.06 -6.10
C PHE A 53 -11.56 -7.09 -5.25
N ALA A 54 -11.97 -8.36 -5.27
CA ALA A 54 -11.23 -9.43 -4.60
C ALA A 54 -9.78 -9.50 -5.08
N ALA A 55 -9.53 -9.32 -6.38
CA ALA A 55 -8.19 -9.30 -6.96
C ALA A 55 -7.34 -8.10 -6.47
N VAL A 56 -7.93 -6.94 -6.24
CA VAL A 56 -7.23 -5.78 -5.66
C VAL A 56 -6.86 -6.06 -4.22
N LEU A 57 -7.76 -6.55 -3.41
CA LEU A 57 -7.48 -6.95 -2.03
C LEU A 57 -6.48 -8.11 -1.96
N ASP A 58 -6.62 -9.12 -2.80
CA ASP A 58 -5.65 -10.23 -2.88
C ASP A 58 -4.27 -9.72 -3.32
N SER A 59 -4.19 -8.73 -4.20
CA SER A 59 -2.95 -8.10 -4.60
C SER A 59 -2.30 -7.31 -3.44
N ILE A 60 -3.09 -6.59 -2.66
CA ILE A 60 -2.62 -5.85 -1.48
C ILE A 60 -2.17 -6.84 -0.40
N LEU A 61 -2.91 -7.93 -0.21
CA LEU A 61 -2.63 -8.93 0.80
C LEU A 61 -1.44 -9.83 0.44
N SER A 62 -1.29 -10.19 -0.83
CA SER A 62 -0.14 -10.95 -1.33
C SER A 62 1.13 -10.10 -1.43
N ALA A 63 1.00 -8.80 -1.67
CA ALA A 63 2.11 -7.85 -1.61
C ALA A 63 2.51 -7.54 -0.15
N SER A 64 1.62 -7.75 0.81
CA SER A 64 1.89 -7.68 2.24
C SER A 64 2.51 -8.97 2.76
N HIS A 65 3.51 -9.54 2.07
CA HIS A 65 4.43 -10.42 2.77
C HIS A 65 5.02 -9.63 3.93
N VAL A 66 4.25 -9.68 4.99
CA VAL A 66 4.58 -9.67 6.40
C VAL A 66 5.42 -8.51 6.92
N VAL A 67 4.82 -7.72 7.73
CA VAL A 67 5.23 -7.71 9.14
C VAL A 67 3.94 -7.93 9.92
N ALA A 68 3.89 -8.99 10.69
CA ALA A 68 2.79 -9.31 11.56
C ALA A 68 2.50 -8.08 12.44
N ALA A 69 1.22 -7.66 12.49
CA ALA A 69 0.73 -7.09 13.74
C ALA A 69 1.19 -8.04 14.86
N PRO A 70 1.41 -7.57 16.09
CA PRO A 70 1.84 -8.45 17.16
C PRO A 70 1.09 -9.76 17.04
N ASP A 71 1.85 -10.85 16.99
CA ASP A 71 1.36 -12.16 16.67
C ASP A 71 0.32 -12.55 17.72
N ILE A 72 -0.92 -12.19 17.45
CA ILE A 72 -2.03 -12.86 18.08
C ILE A 72 -2.02 -14.20 17.35
N SER A 73 -1.44 -15.20 17.97
CA SER A 73 -1.37 -16.57 17.49
C SER A 73 -2.82 -17.06 17.32
N TYR A 74 -3.37 -16.75 16.14
CA TYR A 74 -4.63 -17.32 15.72
C TYR A 74 -4.32 -18.73 15.18
N SER A 75 -4.69 -19.73 15.97
CA SER A 75 -4.69 -21.11 15.51
C SER A 75 -5.72 -21.23 14.39
N ALA A 76 -5.25 -21.39 13.16
CA ALA A 76 -6.09 -21.55 11.97
C ALA A 76 -6.83 -22.90 11.93
N GLN A 77 -6.90 -23.63 13.04
CA GLN A 77 -7.37 -25.02 13.10
C GLN A 77 -8.86 -25.19 13.33
N ASP A 78 -9.58 -24.13 13.68
CA ASP A 78 -11.03 -24.25 13.75
C ASP A 78 -11.64 -23.98 12.38
N SER A 79 -12.22 -25.02 11.80
CA SER A 79 -13.08 -24.95 10.62
C SER A 79 -14.28 -24.06 10.97
N MET A 80 -14.13 -22.74 10.81
CA MET A 80 -15.22 -21.79 10.99
C MET A 80 -16.36 -22.20 10.04
N ALA A 81 -17.47 -22.64 10.60
CA ALA A 81 -18.64 -23.03 9.82
C ALA A 81 -19.00 -21.92 8.82
N PHE A 82 -19.24 -22.33 7.58
CA PHE A 82 -19.67 -21.41 6.55
C PHE A 82 -21.06 -20.87 6.85
N PHE A 83 -21.17 -19.58 7.09
CA PHE A 83 -22.45 -18.91 7.33
C PHE A 83 -22.89 -18.21 6.04
N ASN A 84 -23.89 -18.78 5.38
CA ASN A 84 -24.48 -18.21 4.17
C ASN A 84 -25.78 -17.48 4.53
N PRO A 85 -25.79 -16.15 4.65
CA PRO A 85 -27.01 -15.43 4.96
C PRO A 85 -27.99 -15.51 3.78
N SER A 86 -29.29 -15.67 4.09
CA SER A 86 -30.34 -15.59 3.07
C SER A 86 -30.42 -14.18 2.48
N THR A 87 -30.92 -14.06 1.27
CA THR A 87 -31.13 -12.75 0.62
C THR A 87 -32.03 -11.83 1.46
N ASP A 88 -33.06 -12.40 2.10
CA ASP A 88 -33.97 -11.60 2.94
C ASP A 88 -33.30 -11.12 4.24
N SER A 89 -32.47 -11.95 4.87
CA SER A 89 -31.62 -11.51 5.97
C SER A 89 -30.67 -10.38 5.57
N LEU A 90 -30.08 -10.46 4.38
CA LEU A 90 -29.20 -9.40 3.86
C LEU A 90 -29.95 -8.11 3.59
N LYS A 91 -31.14 -8.20 2.96
CA LYS A 91 -32.01 -7.02 2.73
C LYS A 91 -32.39 -6.34 4.04
N SER A 92 -32.84 -7.12 5.03
CA SER A 92 -33.23 -6.59 6.34
C SER A 92 -32.05 -5.89 7.04
N ARG A 93 -30.90 -6.56 7.12
CA ARG A 93 -29.69 -6.00 7.77
C ARG A 93 -29.14 -4.77 7.05
N LEU A 94 -29.09 -4.78 5.70
CA LEU A 94 -28.66 -3.62 4.93
C LEU A 94 -29.64 -2.46 5.06
N SER A 95 -30.96 -2.72 5.15
CA SER A 95 -31.93 -1.67 5.42
C SER A 95 -31.76 -1.03 6.80
N LEU A 96 -31.43 -1.84 7.83
CA LEU A 96 -31.11 -1.29 9.15
C LEU A 96 -29.83 -0.47 9.14
N LEU A 97 -28.82 -0.95 8.43
CA LEU A 97 -27.55 -0.24 8.27
C LEU A 97 -27.74 1.11 7.55
N ASP A 98 -28.55 1.13 6.49
CA ASP A 98 -28.85 2.33 5.69
C ASP A 98 -29.53 3.42 6.52
N GLN A 99 -30.35 3.04 7.49
CA GLN A 99 -31.00 3.99 8.42
C GLN A 99 -30.02 4.60 9.43
N GLY A 100 -28.94 3.91 9.76
CA GLY A 100 -27.93 4.34 10.73
C GLY A 100 -26.71 5.02 10.14
N THR A 101 -26.59 5.08 8.81
CA THR A 101 -25.42 5.65 8.13
C THR A 101 -25.78 6.73 7.14
N ILE A 102 -24.84 7.64 6.88
CA ILE A 102 -24.98 8.64 5.81
C ILE A 102 -24.50 8.13 4.44
N LEU A 103 -23.96 6.93 4.40
CA LEU A 103 -23.57 6.26 3.15
C LEU A 103 -24.78 5.52 2.59
N ASP A 104 -25.07 5.67 1.31
CA ASP A 104 -26.12 4.91 0.64
C ASP A 104 -25.74 3.42 0.59
N SER A 105 -26.21 2.67 1.57
CA SER A 105 -25.96 1.23 1.75
C SER A 105 -27.13 0.35 1.34
N ARG A 106 -28.09 0.90 0.60
CA ARG A 106 -29.27 0.16 0.14
C ARG A 106 -28.89 -1.14 -0.58
N TYR A 107 -29.67 -2.16 -0.32
CA TYR A 107 -29.46 -3.46 -0.92
C TYR A 107 -29.39 -3.38 -2.45
N ASN A 108 -28.39 -4.07 -3.01
CA ASN A 108 -28.34 -4.37 -4.42
C ASN A 108 -27.66 -5.75 -4.66
N PRO A 109 -27.94 -6.44 -5.77
CA PRO A 109 -27.39 -7.78 -6.03
C PRO A 109 -25.85 -7.81 -6.09
N SER A 110 -25.19 -6.73 -6.53
CA SER A 110 -23.73 -6.67 -6.55
C SER A 110 -23.16 -6.70 -5.13
N LEU A 111 -23.78 -5.99 -4.19
CA LEU A 111 -23.36 -5.94 -2.80
C LEU A 111 -23.55 -7.32 -2.13
N GLU A 112 -24.69 -7.96 -2.34
CA GLU A 112 -24.94 -9.32 -1.87
C GLU A 112 -23.87 -10.30 -2.36
N GLY A 113 -23.57 -10.27 -3.66
CA GLY A 113 -22.55 -11.14 -4.26
C GLY A 113 -21.18 -10.97 -3.62
N VAL A 114 -20.78 -9.73 -3.31
CA VAL A 114 -19.51 -9.44 -2.63
C VAL A 114 -19.52 -9.92 -1.19
N ILE A 115 -20.58 -9.66 -0.43
CA ILE A 115 -20.72 -10.11 0.97
C ILE A 115 -20.61 -11.63 1.05
N LYS A 116 -21.41 -12.36 0.26
CA LYS A 116 -21.40 -13.84 0.24
C LYS A 116 -20.02 -14.39 -0.15
N MET A 117 -19.36 -13.80 -1.14
CA MET A 117 -18.01 -14.18 -1.54
C MET A 117 -17.01 -14.02 -0.40
N TYR A 118 -17.04 -12.91 0.33
CA TYR A 118 -16.15 -12.66 1.46
C TYR A 118 -16.37 -13.63 2.60
N LEU A 119 -17.63 -13.86 2.98
CA LEU A 119 -17.99 -14.81 4.02
C LEU A 119 -17.55 -16.23 3.68
N ARG A 120 -17.57 -16.60 2.40
CA ARG A 120 -17.16 -17.92 1.92
C ARG A 120 -15.65 -18.10 1.84
N SER A 121 -14.92 -17.12 1.27
CA SER A 121 -13.54 -17.34 0.83
C SER A 121 -12.49 -16.51 1.59
N LYS A 122 -12.91 -15.56 2.44
CA LYS A 122 -12.00 -14.61 3.08
C LYS A 122 -12.13 -14.54 4.61
N ARG A 123 -12.70 -15.57 5.23
CA ARG A 123 -12.96 -15.57 6.68
C ARG A 123 -11.73 -15.30 7.55
N VAL A 124 -10.62 -15.99 7.29
CA VAL A 124 -9.34 -15.77 8.00
C VAL A 124 -8.88 -14.33 7.87
N LEU A 125 -9.05 -13.74 6.70
CA LEU A 125 -8.69 -12.35 6.47
C LEU A 125 -9.58 -11.39 7.26
N ILE A 126 -10.90 -11.60 7.24
CA ILE A 126 -11.87 -10.79 8.00
C ILE A 126 -11.52 -10.87 9.49
N GLN A 127 -11.26 -12.07 10.01
CA GLN A 127 -10.88 -12.24 11.41
C GLN A 127 -9.60 -11.47 11.76
N LYS A 128 -8.56 -11.53 10.91
CA LYS A 128 -7.34 -10.73 11.10
C LYS A 128 -7.61 -9.23 11.07
N MET A 129 -8.49 -8.76 10.19
CA MET A 129 -8.84 -7.34 10.11
C MET A 129 -9.64 -6.89 11.33
N LEU A 130 -10.55 -7.70 11.86
CA LEU A 130 -11.25 -7.46 13.13
C LEU A 130 -10.27 -7.28 14.29
N HIS A 131 -9.26 -8.16 14.41
CA HIS A 131 -8.23 -8.00 15.45
C HIS A 131 -7.38 -6.73 15.27
N ARG A 132 -6.97 -6.41 14.04
CA ARG A 132 -6.21 -5.18 13.75
C ARG A 132 -7.02 -3.92 14.00
N SER A 133 -8.32 -3.95 13.74
CA SER A 133 -9.20 -2.79 13.94
C SER A 133 -9.22 -2.34 15.39
N ALA A 134 -9.16 -3.25 16.34
CA ALA A 134 -9.10 -2.93 17.76
C ALA A 134 -7.91 -2.02 18.13
N TYR A 135 -6.80 -2.10 17.38
CA TYR A 135 -5.65 -1.21 17.57
C TYR A 135 -5.81 0.13 16.85
N TYR A 136 -6.33 0.13 15.61
CA TYR A 136 -6.35 1.35 14.78
C TYR A 136 -7.64 2.16 14.91
N PHE A 137 -8.79 1.53 15.13
CA PHE A 137 -10.08 2.21 15.13
C PHE A 137 -10.21 3.29 16.21
N PRO A 138 -9.72 3.12 17.44
CA PRO A 138 -9.76 4.20 18.43
C PRO A 138 -9.02 5.48 17.97
N LEU A 139 -7.93 5.32 17.24
CA LEU A 139 -7.21 6.45 16.63
C LEU A 139 -8.07 7.09 15.53
N PHE A 140 -8.66 6.29 14.65
CA PHE A 140 -9.45 6.80 13.53
C PHE A 140 -10.70 7.51 14.01
N GLU A 141 -11.41 6.91 14.95
CA GLU A 141 -12.65 7.46 15.53
C GLU A 141 -12.39 8.81 16.20
N ARG A 142 -11.32 8.94 16.97
CA ARG A 142 -10.92 10.22 17.55
C ARG A 142 -10.66 11.30 16.50
N GLU A 143 -9.92 10.96 15.43
CA GLU A 143 -9.61 11.93 14.38
C GLU A 143 -10.83 12.26 13.49
N LEU A 144 -11.78 11.31 13.31
CA LEU A 144 -13.06 11.53 12.63
C LEU A 144 -13.96 12.46 13.45
N ASP A 145 -14.08 12.21 14.75
CA ASP A 145 -14.87 13.03 15.67
C ASP A 145 -14.36 14.47 15.69
N ALA A 146 -13.03 14.66 15.83
CA ALA A 146 -12.41 15.98 15.81
C ALA A 146 -12.68 16.78 14.52
N LEU A 147 -13.00 16.10 13.41
CA LEU A 147 -13.33 16.73 12.13
C LEU A 147 -14.84 16.75 11.84
N SER A 148 -15.68 16.22 12.74
CA SER A 148 -17.12 16.01 12.54
C SER A 148 -17.39 15.26 11.23
N MET A 149 -16.70 14.12 11.06
CA MET A 149 -16.81 13.25 9.89
C MET A 149 -17.53 11.95 10.26
N PRO A 150 -18.14 11.27 9.29
CA PRO A 150 -18.83 10.00 9.53
C PRO A 150 -17.86 8.93 10.04
N MET A 151 -18.31 8.16 11.03
CA MET A 151 -17.52 7.09 11.64
C MET A 151 -17.24 5.93 10.67
N GLU A 152 -18.08 5.76 9.66
CA GLU A 152 -17.95 4.71 8.63
C GLU A 152 -16.70 4.87 7.77
N ILE A 153 -16.14 6.07 7.72
CA ILE A 153 -14.88 6.34 6.98
C ILE A 153 -13.70 5.52 7.54
N LYS A 154 -13.76 5.06 8.80
CA LYS A 154 -12.74 4.15 9.37
C LYS A 154 -12.55 2.88 8.55
N TYR A 155 -13.61 2.35 7.95
CA TYR A 155 -13.55 1.13 7.13
C TYR A 155 -12.73 1.29 5.84
N LEU A 156 -12.47 2.53 5.42
CA LEU A 156 -11.68 2.81 4.22
C LEU A 156 -10.24 2.26 4.34
N ALA A 157 -9.61 2.35 5.49
CA ALA A 157 -8.26 1.82 5.72
C ALA A 157 -8.19 0.29 5.57
N ILE A 158 -9.32 -0.41 5.78
CA ILE A 158 -9.41 -1.85 5.53
C ILE A 158 -9.38 -2.11 4.03
N VAL A 159 -10.19 -1.38 3.27
CA VAL A 159 -10.25 -1.49 1.80
C VAL A 159 -8.92 -1.14 1.16
N GLU A 160 -8.21 -0.14 1.68
CA GLU A 160 -6.94 0.34 1.12
C GLU A 160 -5.75 -0.59 1.45
N SER A 161 -5.68 -1.14 2.65
CA SER A 161 -4.46 -1.81 3.13
C SER A 161 -4.69 -3.02 4.02
N ALA A 162 -5.93 -3.44 4.29
CA ALA A 162 -6.26 -4.39 5.34
C ALA A 162 -5.62 -4.00 6.70
N LEU A 163 -5.59 -2.70 6.99
CA LEU A 163 -4.98 -2.10 8.18
C LEU A 163 -3.47 -2.39 8.31
N ASN A 164 -2.75 -2.46 7.20
CA ASN A 164 -1.31 -2.63 7.19
C ASN A 164 -0.59 -1.28 6.93
N PRO A 165 0.10 -0.69 7.92
CA PRO A 165 0.78 0.60 7.75
C PRO A 165 1.97 0.53 6.79
N LYS A 166 2.51 -0.66 6.53
CA LYS A 166 3.62 -0.88 5.59
C LYS A 166 3.16 -1.35 4.20
N ALA A 167 1.83 -1.44 3.97
CA ALA A 167 1.30 -1.84 2.67
C ALA A 167 1.82 -0.94 1.55
N ARG A 168 2.23 -1.57 0.44
CA ARG A 168 2.74 -0.85 -0.74
C ARG A 168 2.23 -1.49 -2.01
N SER A 169 1.48 -0.74 -2.80
CA SER A 169 0.97 -1.20 -4.08
C SER A 169 2.06 -1.20 -5.17
N ARG A 170 1.82 -1.92 -6.26
CA ARG A 170 2.70 -1.95 -7.44
C ARG A 170 2.95 -0.55 -8.00
N VAL A 171 1.98 0.34 -7.95
CA VAL A 171 2.09 1.73 -8.43
C VAL A 171 2.68 2.68 -7.39
N GLY A 172 2.95 2.20 -6.17
CA GLY A 172 3.65 2.91 -5.10
C GLY A 172 2.76 3.72 -4.18
N ALA A 173 1.46 3.46 -4.16
CA ALA A 173 0.62 3.84 -3.05
C ALA A 173 1.13 3.16 -1.77
N THR A 174 1.09 3.84 -0.63
CA THR A 174 1.78 3.38 0.58
C THR A 174 0.99 3.73 1.84
N GLY A 175 1.02 2.82 2.82
CA GLY A 175 0.49 3.01 4.18
C GLY A 175 -0.96 2.59 4.34
N LEU A 176 -1.51 2.83 5.54
CA LEU A 176 -2.89 2.50 5.90
C LEU A 176 -3.91 3.04 4.88
N TRP A 177 -3.67 4.24 4.36
CA TRP A 177 -4.55 5.02 3.49
C TRP A 177 -4.10 5.04 2.03
N GLN A 178 -3.13 4.21 1.66
CA GLN A 178 -2.59 4.04 0.31
C GLN A 178 -2.31 5.35 -0.43
N PHE A 179 -1.70 6.31 0.24
CA PHE A 179 -1.32 7.56 -0.40
C PHE A 179 -0.33 7.36 -1.54
N MET A 180 -0.71 7.84 -2.71
CA MET A 180 0.28 8.09 -3.76
C MET A 180 1.27 9.15 -3.31
N TYR A 181 2.53 9.04 -3.75
CA TYR A 181 3.60 9.97 -3.34
C TYR A 181 3.18 11.44 -3.51
N GLY A 182 2.65 11.81 -4.69
CA GLY A 182 2.23 13.17 -4.98
C GLY A 182 1.10 13.67 -4.08
N THR A 183 0.11 12.83 -3.83
CA THR A 183 -1.03 13.18 -2.96
C THR A 183 -0.56 13.31 -1.51
N GLY A 184 0.29 12.41 -1.03
CA GLY A 184 0.88 12.49 0.32
C GLY A 184 1.64 13.81 0.53
N LYS A 185 2.50 14.18 -0.43
CA LYS A 185 3.21 15.47 -0.38
C LYS A 185 2.28 16.68 -0.41
N MET A 186 1.23 16.63 -1.22
CA MET A 186 0.21 17.69 -1.27
C MET A 186 -0.54 17.85 0.07
N MET A 187 -0.69 16.75 0.80
CA MET A 187 -1.32 16.71 2.12
C MET A 187 -0.34 16.95 3.27
N GLY A 188 0.92 17.31 2.98
CA GLY A 188 1.93 17.68 3.96
C GLY A 188 2.76 16.51 4.50
N LEU A 189 2.57 15.28 4.01
CA LEU A 189 3.33 14.12 4.45
C LEU A 189 4.76 14.16 3.93
N GLU A 190 5.71 13.99 4.83
CA GLU A 190 7.13 13.95 4.51
C GLU A 190 7.55 12.56 4.02
N VAL A 191 8.37 12.54 2.98
CA VAL A 191 9.01 11.31 2.49
C VAL A 191 10.46 11.62 2.13
N ASN A 192 11.39 10.93 2.80
CA ASN A 192 12.81 11.00 2.53
C ASN A 192 13.44 9.59 2.53
N ASN A 193 14.77 9.45 2.57
CA ASN A 193 15.39 8.13 2.59
C ASN A 193 15.24 7.39 3.93
N TYR A 194 15.00 8.07 5.04
CA TYR A 194 14.77 7.50 6.37
C TYR A 194 13.29 7.37 6.72
N VAL A 195 12.49 8.38 6.39
CA VAL A 195 11.12 8.57 6.86
C VAL A 195 10.15 8.49 5.69
N ASP A 196 9.01 7.83 5.90
CA ASP A 196 7.86 7.87 5.00
C ASP A 196 6.59 8.06 5.84
N GLU A 197 6.15 9.31 6.03
CA GLU A 197 4.99 9.63 6.87
C GLU A 197 3.65 9.10 6.31
N ARG A 198 3.64 8.54 5.10
CA ARG A 198 2.47 7.80 4.61
C ARG A 198 2.27 6.49 5.37
N GLN A 199 3.32 5.99 6.04
CA GLN A 199 3.29 4.82 6.92
C GLN A 199 3.05 5.18 8.40
N ASP A 200 3.10 6.44 8.76
CA ASP A 200 2.79 6.92 10.10
C ASP A 200 1.29 6.82 10.36
N PRO A 201 0.82 6.04 11.34
CA PRO A 201 -0.61 5.86 11.58
C PRO A 201 -1.35 7.17 11.87
N LEU A 202 -0.79 8.04 12.70
CA LEU A 202 -1.44 9.29 13.08
C LEU A 202 -1.42 10.32 11.94
N LYS A 203 -0.23 10.61 11.41
CA LYS A 203 -0.07 11.65 10.38
C LYS A 203 -0.79 11.29 9.10
N SER A 204 -0.72 10.01 8.67
CA SER A 204 -1.42 9.59 7.47
C SER A 204 -2.93 9.59 7.65
N THR A 205 -3.46 9.27 8.84
CA THR A 205 -4.88 9.36 9.15
C THR A 205 -5.37 10.80 9.07
N GLN A 206 -4.68 11.73 9.74
CA GLN A 206 -5.03 13.15 9.67
C GLN A 206 -4.99 13.70 8.24
N ALA A 207 -4.00 13.30 7.45
CA ALA A 207 -3.89 13.67 6.04
C ALA A 207 -5.06 13.09 5.21
N ALA A 208 -5.42 11.82 5.43
CA ALA A 208 -6.49 11.15 4.72
C ALA A 208 -7.85 11.80 4.97
N PHE A 209 -8.17 12.09 6.23
CA PHE A 209 -9.45 12.70 6.59
C PHE A 209 -9.55 14.14 6.09
N LYS A 210 -8.47 14.93 6.18
CA LYS A 210 -8.43 16.26 5.56
C LYS A 210 -8.64 16.19 4.05
N TYR A 211 -8.06 15.20 3.38
CA TYR A 211 -8.24 15.02 1.95
C TYR A 211 -9.66 14.59 1.60
N LEU A 212 -10.25 13.64 2.34
CA LEU A 212 -11.65 13.21 2.17
C LEU A 212 -12.64 14.33 2.43
N LYS A 213 -12.44 15.13 3.50
CA LYS A 213 -13.27 16.32 3.77
C LYS A 213 -13.24 17.31 2.62
N LYS A 214 -12.05 17.52 2.02
CA LYS A 214 -11.91 18.34 0.80
C LYS A 214 -12.65 17.76 -0.40
N LEU A 215 -12.60 16.44 -0.60
CA LEU A 215 -13.32 15.77 -1.68
C LEU A 215 -14.85 15.84 -1.46
N HIS A 216 -15.31 15.63 -0.23
CA HIS A 216 -16.71 15.81 0.12
C HIS A 216 -17.19 17.23 -0.15
N GLY A 217 -16.43 18.25 0.22
CA GLY A 217 -16.74 19.64 -0.12
C GLY A 217 -16.82 19.93 -1.63
N MET A 218 -16.21 19.10 -2.49
CA MET A 218 -16.29 19.26 -3.96
C MET A 218 -17.55 18.64 -4.56
N PHE A 219 -18.05 17.55 -3.96
CA PHE A 219 -19.12 16.75 -4.55
C PHE A 219 -20.45 16.84 -3.79
N GLY A 220 -20.39 17.16 -2.48
CA GLY A 220 -21.56 17.21 -1.59
C GLY A 220 -22.12 15.83 -1.19
N ASP A 221 -21.42 14.76 -1.57
CA ASP A 221 -21.83 13.38 -1.35
C ASP A 221 -20.63 12.52 -0.97
N TRP A 222 -20.77 11.67 0.05
CA TRP A 222 -19.70 10.85 0.56
C TRP A 222 -19.31 9.70 -0.36
N ASN A 223 -20.26 9.06 -1.03
CA ASN A 223 -19.95 7.99 -1.99
C ASN A 223 -19.17 8.53 -3.18
N LEU A 224 -19.51 9.74 -3.65
CA LEU A 224 -18.73 10.43 -4.68
C LEU A 224 -17.34 10.86 -4.18
N ALA A 225 -17.23 11.28 -2.92
CA ALA A 225 -15.94 11.62 -2.30
C ALA A 225 -15.04 10.39 -2.20
N LEU A 226 -15.57 9.23 -1.80
CA LEU A 226 -14.88 7.95 -1.76
C LEU A 226 -14.43 7.51 -3.16
N ALA A 227 -15.30 7.59 -4.16
CA ALA A 227 -14.94 7.34 -5.55
C ALA A 227 -13.82 8.27 -6.05
N ALA A 228 -13.84 9.53 -5.63
CA ALA A 228 -12.82 10.52 -5.97
C ALA A 228 -11.50 10.28 -5.20
N TYR A 229 -11.54 9.72 -4.00
CA TYR A 229 -10.36 9.30 -3.27
C TYR A 229 -9.59 8.22 -4.05
N ASN A 230 -10.30 7.19 -4.54
CA ASN A 230 -9.71 6.11 -5.32
C ASN A 230 -9.17 6.57 -6.68
N SER A 231 -10.01 7.18 -7.52
CA SER A 231 -9.64 7.47 -8.92
C SER A 231 -9.17 8.89 -9.19
N GLY A 232 -9.32 9.77 -8.22
CA GLY A 232 -9.11 11.20 -8.35
C GLY A 232 -10.37 11.97 -8.80
N PRO A 233 -10.54 13.23 -8.36
CA PRO A 233 -11.75 14.02 -8.61
C PRO A 233 -12.02 14.30 -10.11
N GLY A 234 -10.98 14.21 -10.95
CA GLY A 234 -11.14 14.39 -12.39
C GLY A 234 -11.97 13.29 -13.06
N ASN A 235 -11.79 12.03 -12.64
CA ASN A 235 -12.54 10.91 -13.19
C ASN A 235 -14.01 10.96 -12.74
N VAL A 236 -14.28 11.30 -11.50
CA VAL A 236 -15.66 11.46 -10.98
C VAL A 236 -16.38 12.59 -11.71
N ARG A 237 -15.75 13.75 -11.89
CA ARG A 237 -16.34 14.86 -12.68
C ARG A 237 -16.62 14.44 -14.12
N LYS A 238 -15.76 13.65 -14.74
CA LYS A 238 -15.97 13.13 -16.10
C LYS A 238 -17.16 12.15 -16.14
N ALA A 239 -17.30 11.28 -15.14
CA ALA A 239 -18.43 10.36 -15.02
C ALA A 239 -19.75 11.12 -14.83
N ILE A 240 -19.80 12.12 -13.93
CA ILE A 240 -20.96 12.99 -13.72
C ILE A 240 -21.41 13.66 -15.05
N ARG A 241 -20.45 14.24 -15.81
CA ARG A 241 -20.80 14.84 -17.11
C ARG A 241 -21.36 13.83 -18.11
N ARG A 242 -20.81 12.60 -18.14
CA ARG A 242 -21.31 11.52 -19.02
C ARG A 242 -22.70 11.04 -18.63
N ALA A 243 -23.04 11.10 -17.37
CA ALA A 243 -24.36 10.74 -16.82
C ALA A 243 -25.35 11.91 -16.88
N GLY A 244 -25.11 12.95 -17.68
CA GLY A 244 -26.04 14.09 -17.80
C GLY A 244 -26.01 15.05 -16.61
N GLY A 245 -24.98 15.07 -15.78
CA GLY A 245 -24.82 15.97 -14.64
C GLY A 245 -25.31 15.41 -13.29
N VAL A 246 -25.81 14.19 -13.25
CA VAL A 246 -26.31 13.54 -12.03
C VAL A 246 -25.16 13.35 -11.03
N LYS A 247 -25.38 13.79 -9.78
CA LYS A 247 -24.44 13.66 -8.66
C LYS A 247 -24.87 12.55 -7.71
N ASP A 248 -24.94 11.34 -8.20
CA ASP A 248 -25.24 10.13 -7.46
C ASP A 248 -24.27 9.03 -7.86
N PHE A 249 -23.65 8.35 -6.89
CA PHE A 249 -22.65 7.33 -7.17
C PHE A 249 -23.19 6.17 -8.00
N TRP A 250 -24.38 5.67 -7.63
CA TRP A 250 -24.96 4.49 -8.29
C TRP A 250 -25.35 4.81 -9.74
N ALA A 251 -25.86 6.02 -9.98
CA ALA A 251 -26.21 6.48 -11.31
C ALA A 251 -24.98 6.67 -12.22
N ILE A 252 -23.86 7.16 -11.68
CA ILE A 252 -22.63 7.38 -12.49
C ILE A 252 -21.70 6.16 -12.52
N ARG A 253 -22.00 5.10 -11.79
CA ARG A 253 -21.12 3.95 -11.55
C ARG A 253 -20.60 3.31 -12.85
N SER A 254 -21.46 3.16 -13.86
CA SER A 254 -21.09 2.59 -15.16
C SER A 254 -20.10 3.45 -15.97
N PHE A 255 -19.99 4.73 -15.66
CA PHE A 255 -19.06 5.67 -16.30
C PHE A 255 -17.74 5.82 -15.56
N LEU A 256 -17.61 5.22 -14.37
CA LEU A 256 -16.38 5.21 -13.57
C LEU A 256 -15.38 4.17 -14.08
N PRO A 257 -14.08 4.32 -13.79
CA PRO A 257 -13.12 3.23 -13.95
C PRO A 257 -13.61 1.98 -13.20
N ARG A 258 -13.37 0.79 -13.77
CA ARG A 258 -13.86 -0.49 -13.22
C ARG A 258 -13.49 -0.68 -11.74
N GLU A 259 -12.26 -0.37 -11.36
CA GLU A 259 -11.80 -0.43 -9.96
C GLU A 259 -12.63 0.50 -9.07
N THR A 260 -12.88 1.73 -9.51
CA THR A 260 -13.65 2.72 -8.76
C THR A 260 -15.13 2.34 -8.66
N ALA A 261 -15.70 1.72 -9.69
CA ALA A 261 -17.07 1.22 -9.67
C ALA A 261 -17.29 0.13 -8.60
N GLY A 262 -16.24 -0.63 -8.26
CA GLY A 262 -16.27 -1.64 -7.18
C GLY A 262 -15.88 -1.10 -5.80
N TYR A 263 -15.35 0.11 -5.70
CA TYR A 263 -14.72 0.61 -4.49
C TYR A 263 -15.71 0.94 -3.36
N VAL A 264 -16.79 1.66 -3.66
CA VAL A 264 -17.87 1.94 -2.69
C VAL A 264 -18.58 0.66 -2.26
N PRO A 265 -19.01 -0.25 -3.16
CA PRO A 265 -19.53 -1.56 -2.76
C PRO A 265 -18.61 -2.33 -1.82
N ALA A 266 -17.31 -2.22 -2.00
CA ALA A 266 -16.32 -2.86 -1.15
C ALA A 266 -16.28 -2.28 0.26
N LEU A 267 -16.35 -0.97 0.38
CA LEU A 267 -16.41 -0.29 1.68
C LEU A 267 -17.70 -0.67 2.41
N LEU A 268 -18.84 -0.64 1.72
CA LEU A 268 -20.13 -1.03 2.29
C LEU A 268 -20.15 -2.50 2.71
N THR A 269 -19.53 -3.39 1.90
CA THR A 269 -19.33 -4.79 2.30
C THR A 269 -18.51 -4.91 3.57
N THR A 270 -17.41 -4.16 3.68
CA THR A 270 -16.53 -4.18 4.85
C THR A 270 -17.30 -3.69 6.08
N MET A 271 -18.03 -2.59 5.96
CA MET A 271 -18.89 -2.06 7.01
C MET A 271 -19.88 -3.13 7.47
N TYR A 272 -20.64 -3.74 6.56
CA TYR A 272 -21.59 -4.82 6.87
C TYR A 272 -20.93 -5.99 7.60
N LEU A 273 -19.77 -6.47 7.13
CA LEU A 273 -19.04 -7.60 7.73
C LEU A 273 -18.55 -7.31 9.14
N PHE A 274 -18.25 -6.06 9.46
CA PHE A 274 -17.81 -5.64 10.78
C PHE A 274 -18.98 -5.45 11.72
N GLU A 275 -20.05 -4.79 11.27
CA GLU A 275 -21.26 -4.55 12.08
C GLU A 275 -22.00 -5.84 12.44
N TYR A 276 -21.98 -6.83 11.54
CA TYR A 276 -22.61 -8.13 11.74
C TYR A 276 -21.62 -9.27 11.96
N ALA A 277 -20.40 -8.95 12.45
CA ALA A 277 -19.33 -9.93 12.61
C ALA A 277 -19.76 -11.13 13.47
N GLU A 278 -20.33 -10.90 14.65
CA GLU A 278 -20.81 -11.97 15.56
C GLU A 278 -21.91 -12.82 14.91
N ASN A 279 -22.82 -12.20 14.16
CA ASN A 279 -23.88 -12.90 13.44
C ASN A 279 -23.34 -13.86 12.37
N HIS A 280 -22.12 -13.64 11.91
CA HIS A 280 -21.42 -14.48 10.95
C HIS A 280 -20.38 -15.39 11.61
N GLY A 281 -20.39 -15.52 12.95
CA GLY A 281 -19.51 -16.41 13.71
C GLY A 281 -18.05 -15.95 13.70
N PHE A 282 -17.81 -14.64 13.64
CA PHE A 282 -16.47 -14.07 13.88
C PHE A 282 -16.34 -13.72 15.37
N GLU A 283 -15.13 -13.92 15.88
CA GLU A 283 -14.79 -13.49 17.23
C GLU A 283 -14.41 -12.01 17.24
N LEU A 284 -15.08 -11.24 18.08
CA LEU A 284 -14.64 -9.88 18.35
C LEU A 284 -13.42 -9.90 19.27
N PRO A 285 -12.46 -8.99 19.07
CA PRO A 285 -11.29 -8.93 19.92
C PRO A 285 -11.70 -8.63 21.36
N LYS A 286 -11.41 -9.58 22.25
CA LYS A 286 -11.64 -9.42 23.69
C LYS A 286 -10.68 -8.34 24.20
N THR A 287 -11.19 -7.17 24.52
CA THR A 287 -10.48 -6.04 25.14
C THR A 287 -9.08 -5.78 24.60
N ALA A 288 -8.98 -5.01 23.58
CA ALA A 288 -7.76 -4.85 22.81
C ALA A 288 -6.74 -3.92 23.43
N VAL A 289 -6.92 -3.25 24.51
CA VAL A 289 -6.20 -1.99 24.68
C VAL A 289 -5.25 -1.93 25.88
N ALA A 290 -5.38 -2.78 26.87
CA ALA A 290 -4.47 -2.75 28.02
C ALA A 290 -3.02 -3.16 27.67
N SER A 291 -2.82 -3.94 26.60
CA SER A 291 -1.47 -4.35 26.17
C SER A 291 -0.74 -3.30 25.31
N TYR A 292 -1.40 -2.19 24.92
CA TYR A 292 -0.83 -1.16 24.06
C TYR A 292 -0.83 0.24 24.68
N ALA A 293 -0.71 0.34 25.99
CA ALA A 293 -0.34 1.60 26.59
C ALA A 293 1.02 2.01 26.00
N THR A 294 0.99 2.95 25.07
CA THR A 294 2.19 3.45 24.40
C THR A 294 2.25 4.95 24.50
N ASP A 295 3.47 5.46 24.70
CA ASP A 295 3.74 6.88 24.70
C ASP A 295 4.69 7.25 23.57
N THR A 296 4.69 8.54 23.22
CA THR A 296 5.53 9.07 22.16
C THR A 296 6.50 10.08 22.74
N ILE A 297 7.79 9.84 22.56
CA ILE A 297 8.86 10.77 22.88
C ILE A 297 9.51 11.33 21.63
N HIS A 298 10.18 12.46 21.74
CA HIS A 298 10.84 13.13 20.64
C HIS A 298 12.35 13.06 20.80
N LEU A 299 13.01 12.40 19.87
CA LEU A 299 14.45 12.19 19.89
C LEU A 299 15.20 13.36 19.25
N LYS A 300 16.31 13.73 19.88
CA LYS A 300 17.20 14.79 19.41
C LYS A 300 18.43 14.27 18.67
N LYS A 301 18.78 13.00 18.86
CA LYS A 301 19.94 12.33 18.25
C LYS A 301 19.50 11.13 17.42
N ALA A 302 20.29 10.77 16.43
CA ALA A 302 20.03 9.58 15.61
C ALA A 302 20.27 8.32 16.44
N ILE A 303 19.38 7.33 16.27
CA ILE A 303 19.47 6.02 16.93
C ILE A 303 18.81 4.95 16.06
N SER A 304 19.38 3.75 16.05
CA SER A 304 18.77 2.61 15.34
C SER A 304 17.83 1.80 16.25
N PHE A 305 16.92 1.05 15.65
CA PHE A 305 16.05 0.14 16.38
C PHE A 305 16.83 -0.95 17.11
N SER A 306 17.91 -1.43 16.52
CA SER A 306 18.81 -2.40 17.16
C SER A 306 19.47 -1.81 18.44
N GLN A 307 19.90 -0.55 18.40
CA GLN A 307 20.45 0.12 19.58
C GLN A 307 19.40 0.33 20.67
N LEU A 308 18.18 0.75 20.28
CA LEU A 308 17.04 0.86 21.20
C LEU A 308 16.65 -0.49 21.81
N SER A 309 16.63 -1.56 21.00
CA SER A 309 16.33 -2.91 21.43
C SER A 309 17.30 -3.38 22.52
N LYS A 310 18.61 -3.16 22.34
CA LYS A 310 19.64 -3.49 23.33
C LYS A 310 19.47 -2.67 24.62
N ALA A 311 19.29 -1.34 24.48
CA ALA A 311 19.22 -0.43 25.61
C ALA A 311 17.98 -0.65 26.49
N LEU A 312 16.83 -0.98 25.87
CA LEU A 312 15.54 -1.13 26.55
C LEU A 312 15.13 -2.59 26.80
N SER A 313 15.96 -3.56 26.41
CA SER A 313 15.63 -4.99 26.45
C SER A 313 14.26 -5.27 25.80
N LEU A 314 13.95 -4.55 24.70
CA LEU A 314 12.69 -4.64 23.99
C LEU A 314 12.94 -5.30 22.61
N PRO A 315 12.12 -6.28 22.16
CA PRO A 315 12.29 -6.86 20.84
C PRO A 315 12.27 -5.78 19.73
N GLU A 316 13.25 -5.82 18.83
CA GLU A 316 13.37 -4.86 17.70
C GLU A 316 12.09 -4.84 16.86
N GLN A 317 11.45 -6.00 16.68
CA GLN A 317 10.19 -6.14 15.98
C GLN A 317 9.06 -5.30 16.61
N THR A 318 9.00 -5.22 17.95
CA THR A 318 8.02 -4.36 18.65
C THR A 318 8.27 -2.89 18.35
N ILE A 319 9.54 -2.45 18.36
CA ILE A 319 9.91 -1.06 18.03
C ILE A 319 9.51 -0.77 16.57
N GLU A 320 9.80 -1.69 15.66
CA GLU A 320 9.47 -1.55 14.23
C GLU A 320 7.96 -1.48 13.98
N GLN A 321 7.17 -2.28 14.69
CA GLN A 321 5.71 -2.29 14.58
C GLN A 321 5.08 -0.98 15.07
N LEU A 322 5.61 -0.42 16.16
CA LEU A 322 5.14 0.83 16.71
C LEU A 322 5.61 2.06 15.90
N ASN A 323 6.68 1.91 15.10
CA ASN A 323 7.32 2.99 14.36
C ASN A 323 7.48 2.66 12.86
N PRO A 324 6.41 2.30 12.15
CA PRO A 324 6.50 1.86 10.75
C PRO A 324 6.97 2.96 9.79
N VAL A 325 6.99 4.20 10.24
CA VAL A 325 7.43 5.39 9.50
C VAL A 325 8.92 5.34 9.12
N TYR A 326 9.77 4.64 9.91
CA TYR A 326 11.21 4.59 9.70
C TYR A 326 11.62 3.41 8.81
N LYS A 327 12.04 3.73 7.58
CA LYS A 327 12.28 2.73 6.52
C LYS A 327 13.53 1.86 6.70
N LEU A 328 14.52 2.37 7.41
CA LEU A 328 15.83 1.73 7.58
C LEU A 328 16.03 1.15 8.99
N GLY A 329 14.99 1.16 9.85
CA GLY A 329 15.13 0.85 11.27
C GLY A 329 16.05 1.87 12.00
N ILE A 330 16.16 3.07 11.45
CA ILE A 330 16.97 4.16 12.00
C ILE A 330 16.11 5.41 12.11
N ILE A 331 16.07 5.98 13.30
CA ILE A 331 15.48 7.29 13.57
C ILE A 331 16.54 8.33 13.28
N PRO A 332 16.39 9.17 12.27
CA PRO A 332 17.42 10.13 11.90
C PRO A 332 17.45 11.34 12.84
N GLN A 333 18.59 11.98 12.94
CA GLN A 333 18.67 13.34 13.46
C GLN A 333 18.38 14.30 12.30
N ILE A 334 17.38 15.16 12.49
CA ILE A 334 17.05 16.23 11.54
C ILE A 334 17.07 17.55 12.30
N GLU A 335 17.93 18.48 11.89
CA GLU A 335 18.06 19.77 12.54
C GLU A 335 16.72 20.52 12.57
N GLY A 336 16.38 21.07 13.74
CA GLY A 336 15.11 21.77 13.96
C GLY A 336 13.84 20.90 13.95
N LYS A 337 13.97 19.57 13.73
CA LYS A 337 12.83 18.67 13.64
C LYS A 337 13.05 17.38 14.46
N PRO A 338 12.74 17.39 15.76
CA PRO A 338 12.80 16.17 16.58
C PRO A 338 11.93 15.07 16.00
N GLN A 339 12.43 13.84 16.03
CA GLN A 339 11.76 12.69 15.47
C GLN A 339 10.99 11.92 16.53
N ALA A 340 9.74 11.57 16.23
CA ALA A 340 8.88 10.84 17.16
C ALA A 340 9.31 9.39 17.28
N LEU A 341 9.39 8.87 18.51
CA LEU A 341 9.56 7.45 18.82
C LEU A 341 8.41 7.00 19.71
N ARG A 342 7.63 6.04 19.26
CA ARG A 342 6.58 5.42 20.04
C ARG A 342 7.09 4.14 20.67
N LEU A 343 6.89 3.99 21.98
CA LEU A 343 7.30 2.85 22.78
C LEU A 343 6.14 2.42 23.70
N PRO A 344 6.15 1.17 24.24
CA PRO A 344 5.35 0.83 25.40
C PRO A 344 5.64 1.81 26.55
N SER A 345 4.62 2.21 27.31
CA SER A 345 4.77 3.27 28.34
C SER A 345 5.85 2.93 29.38
N THR A 346 5.99 1.68 29.76
CA THR A 346 7.07 1.22 30.66
C THR A 346 8.46 1.45 30.05
N SER A 347 8.63 1.15 28.77
CA SER A 347 9.91 1.37 28.07
C SER A 347 10.18 2.87 27.80
N THR A 348 9.12 3.67 27.67
CA THR A 348 9.24 5.11 27.56
C THR A 348 9.81 5.74 28.83
N THR A 349 9.27 5.33 30.00
CA THR A 349 9.79 5.77 31.31
C THR A 349 11.26 5.40 31.45
N LEU A 350 11.60 4.14 31.17
CA LEU A 350 12.99 3.65 31.23
C LEU A 350 13.93 4.46 30.28
N PHE A 351 13.45 4.77 29.06
CA PHE A 351 14.25 5.58 28.12
C PHE A 351 14.50 6.99 28.68
N ILE A 352 13.50 7.64 29.28
CA ILE A 352 13.62 8.99 29.82
C ILE A 352 14.62 9.00 30.98
N GLU A 353 14.53 8.03 31.90
CA GLU A 353 15.42 7.91 33.06
C GLU A 353 16.87 7.63 32.62
N GLN A 354 17.10 6.88 31.58
CA GLN A 354 18.44 6.48 31.14
C GLN A 354 18.92 7.20 29.87
N GLN A 355 18.25 8.26 29.46
CA GLN A 355 18.48 8.94 28.17
C GLN A 355 19.94 9.27 27.90
N ASP A 356 20.64 9.83 28.88
CA ASP A 356 22.02 10.28 28.70
C ASP A 356 23.00 9.10 28.58
N SER A 357 22.79 8.01 29.35
CA SER A 357 23.58 6.79 29.23
C SER A 357 23.35 6.07 27.92
N ILE A 358 22.11 6.02 27.46
CA ILE A 358 21.74 5.44 26.14
C ILE A 358 22.44 6.21 25.02
N TYR A 359 22.36 7.54 25.02
CA TYR A 359 23.04 8.34 24.01
C TYR A 359 24.58 8.30 24.09
N ALA A 360 25.16 8.11 25.27
CA ALA A 360 26.60 7.88 25.42
C ALA A 360 27.02 6.53 24.83
N ALA A 361 26.26 5.45 25.09
CA ALA A 361 26.51 4.14 24.52
C ALA A 361 26.37 4.14 22.99
N VAL A 362 25.33 4.80 22.46
CA VAL A 362 25.13 4.98 21.02
C VAL A 362 26.30 5.73 20.38
N ALA A 363 26.77 6.80 21.00
CA ALA A 363 27.91 7.58 20.48
C ALA A 363 29.20 6.75 20.45
N ALA A 364 29.47 5.95 21.48
CA ALA A 364 30.62 5.05 21.54
C ALA A 364 30.53 3.95 20.44
N GLU A 365 29.35 3.34 20.26
CA GLU A 365 29.15 2.35 19.20
C GLU A 365 29.32 2.98 17.80
N MET A 366 28.77 4.17 17.58
CA MET A 366 28.87 4.90 16.31
C MET A 366 30.32 5.27 15.95
N ALA A 367 31.16 5.58 16.94
CA ALA A 367 32.58 5.88 16.74
C ALA A 367 33.38 4.65 16.22
N LEU A 368 32.91 3.45 16.53
CA LEU A 368 33.52 2.19 16.09
C LEU A 368 33.03 1.72 14.71
N LEU A 369 31.95 2.30 14.20
CA LEU A 369 31.39 1.87 12.92
C LEU A 369 32.26 2.35 11.74
N LYS A 370 32.65 1.41 10.89
CA LYS A 370 33.38 1.71 9.63
C LYS A 370 32.55 2.51 8.62
N LYS A 371 31.23 2.45 8.73
CA LYS A 371 30.27 3.18 7.86
C LYS A 371 29.27 3.90 8.75
N PRO A 372 29.25 5.24 8.74
CA PRO A 372 28.21 6.01 9.42
C PRO A 372 26.84 5.77 8.80
N PHE A 373 25.78 6.20 9.49
CA PHE A 373 24.44 6.20 8.92
C PHE A 373 24.42 6.97 7.59
N PRO A 374 23.63 6.51 6.60
CA PRO A 374 23.53 7.19 5.31
C PRO A 374 23.18 8.67 5.45
N ALA A 375 23.76 9.55 4.65
CA ALA A 375 23.39 10.96 4.66
C ALA A 375 21.90 11.15 4.38
N LEU A 376 21.26 12.11 5.07
CA LEU A 376 19.86 12.45 4.85
C LEU A 376 19.67 12.97 3.41
N GLN A 377 18.77 12.35 2.68
CA GLN A 377 18.37 12.76 1.33
C GLN A 377 16.90 13.15 1.35
N THR A 378 16.64 14.43 1.26
CA THR A 378 15.27 14.94 1.13
C THR A 378 14.87 15.07 -0.33
N VAL A 379 13.61 14.80 -0.62
CA VAL A 379 13.05 15.00 -1.95
C VAL A 379 12.45 16.41 -1.98
N GLY A 380 12.89 17.23 -2.92
CA GLY A 380 12.46 18.62 -3.07
C GLY A 380 10.95 18.77 -3.36
N ALA A 381 10.50 20.00 -3.33
CA ALA A 381 9.13 20.34 -3.72
C ALA A 381 8.81 19.81 -5.13
N PRO A 382 7.55 19.43 -5.41
CA PRO A 382 7.17 18.95 -6.72
C PRO A 382 7.35 20.06 -7.78
N LEU A 383 8.17 19.74 -8.76
CA LEU A 383 8.36 20.57 -9.94
C LEU A 383 7.41 20.13 -11.05
N ARG A 384 6.55 21.01 -11.53
CA ARG A 384 5.74 20.74 -12.72
C ARG A 384 6.54 21.05 -13.98
N TYR A 385 6.99 19.99 -14.63
CA TYR A 385 7.75 20.06 -15.86
C TYR A 385 6.85 19.87 -17.07
N ARG A 386 6.97 20.74 -18.08
CA ARG A 386 6.29 20.59 -19.38
C ARG A 386 7.29 20.03 -20.38
N VAL A 387 6.99 18.85 -20.93
CA VAL A 387 7.84 18.18 -21.91
C VAL A 387 8.02 19.07 -23.13
N GLN A 388 9.27 19.29 -23.50
CA GLN A 388 9.69 20.09 -24.65
C GLN A 388 10.04 19.17 -25.84
N SER A 389 10.10 19.75 -27.04
CA SER A 389 10.59 19.01 -28.20
C SER A 389 12.02 18.51 -27.97
N GLY A 390 12.28 17.24 -28.29
CA GLY A 390 13.56 16.60 -28.05
C GLY A 390 13.81 16.12 -26.61
N ASP A 391 12.80 16.16 -25.73
CA ASP A 391 12.87 15.56 -24.41
C ASP A 391 12.51 14.06 -24.44
N TYR A 392 13.24 13.29 -23.63
CA TYR A 392 12.94 11.90 -23.30
C TYR A 392 13.20 11.68 -21.80
N LEU A 393 12.64 10.60 -21.23
CA LEU A 393 12.70 10.37 -19.78
C LEU A 393 14.13 10.37 -19.24
N GLY A 394 15.09 9.79 -19.98
CA GLY A 394 16.50 9.77 -19.58
C GLY A 394 17.13 11.17 -19.48
N LYS A 395 16.86 12.04 -20.44
CA LYS A 395 17.35 13.44 -20.45
C LYS A 395 16.77 14.24 -19.28
N ILE A 396 15.47 14.08 -19.03
CA ILE A 396 14.80 14.72 -17.89
C ILE A 396 15.35 14.18 -16.58
N ALA A 397 15.53 12.85 -16.46
CA ALA A 397 16.09 12.21 -15.29
C ALA A 397 17.49 12.71 -14.97
N GLN A 398 18.37 12.81 -15.99
CA GLN A 398 19.73 13.34 -15.86
C GLN A 398 19.73 14.81 -15.43
N ARG A 399 18.90 15.65 -16.05
CA ARG A 399 18.80 17.08 -15.74
C ARG A 399 18.43 17.36 -14.30
N TYR A 400 17.58 16.53 -13.69
CA TYR A 400 17.06 16.73 -12.35
C TYR A 400 17.61 15.76 -11.30
N GLY A 401 18.64 14.97 -11.63
CA GLY A 401 19.25 13.99 -10.73
C GLY A 401 18.31 12.87 -10.30
N LEU A 402 17.42 12.44 -11.19
CA LEU A 402 16.35 11.47 -10.94
C LEU A 402 16.63 10.14 -11.63
N ARG A 403 15.93 9.09 -11.22
CA ARG A 403 15.85 7.84 -11.99
C ARG A 403 14.65 7.87 -12.92
N VAL A 404 14.79 7.30 -14.12
CA VAL A 404 13.69 7.15 -15.08
C VAL A 404 12.50 6.41 -14.44
N SER A 405 12.80 5.36 -13.65
CA SER A 405 11.79 4.60 -12.89
C SER A 405 10.96 5.47 -11.94
N ASP A 406 11.61 6.44 -11.30
CA ASP A 406 10.92 7.34 -10.36
C ASP A 406 10.00 8.31 -11.10
N ILE A 407 10.47 8.87 -12.23
CA ILE A 407 9.65 9.74 -13.08
C ILE A 407 8.42 8.97 -13.61
N LYS A 408 8.62 7.75 -14.11
CA LYS A 408 7.52 6.90 -14.57
C LYS A 408 6.50 6.65 -13.46
N LYS A 409 6.96 6.29 -12.27
CA LYS A 409 6.15 6.00 -11.11
C LYS A 409 5.33 7.20 -10.65
N TRP A 410 5.95 8.38 -10.54
CA TRP A 410 5.27 9.59 -10.09
C TRP A 410 4.20 10.07 -11.07
N ASN A 411 4.37 9.74 -12.36
CA ASN A 411 3.49 10.20 -13.44
C ASN A 411 2.63 9.09 -14.05
N ARG A 412 2.64 7.88 -13.46
CA ARG A 412 1.87 6.70 -13.91
C ARG A 412 2.13 6.36 -15.39
N LEU A 413 3.39 6.46 -15.80
CA LEU A 413 3.77 6.16 -17.19
C LEU A 413 4.02 4.66 -17.35
N SER A 414 3.30 4.02 -18.27
CA SER A 414 3.50 2.61 -18.63
C SER A 414 4.72 2.42 -19.55
N GLY A 415 4.94 3.36 -20.46
CA GLY A 415 6.04 3.35 -21.44
C GLY A 415 7.09 4.41 -21.19
N ASN A 416 8.03 4.55 -22.17
CA ASN A 416 9.06 5.58 -22.17
C ASN A 416 8.71 6.78 -23.03
N ASN A 417 7.63 6.69 -23.81
CA ASN A 417 7.23 7.71 -24.76
C ASN A 417 6.61 8.92 -24.04
N LEU A 418 7.02 10.10 -24.42
CA LEU A 418 6.52 11.38 -23.95
C LEU A 418 5.92 12.18 -25.13
N SER A 419 4.83 12.87 -24.87
CA SER A 419 4.27 13.82 -25.83
C SER A 419 4.77 15.23 -25.52
N VAL A 420 5.10 16.01 -26.55
CA VAL A 420 5.44 17.44 -26.39
C VAL A 420 4.26 18.16 -25.74
N GLY A 421 4.56 18.98 -24.72
CA GLY A 421 3.53 19.65 -23.93
C GLY A 421 2.96 18.81 -22.77
N GLN A 422 3.27 17.53 -22.68
CA GLN A 422 2.88 16.68 -21.55
C GLN A 422 3.41 17.26 -20.23
N ARG A 423 2.58 17.27 -19.20
CA ARG A 423 2.97 17.76 -17.87
C ARG A 423 3.44 16.59 -17.02
N LEU A 424 4.68 16.68 -16.53
CA LEU A 424 5.28 15.72 -15.60
C LEU A 424 5.45 16.38 -14.23
N THR A 425 5.17 15.62 -13.18
CA THR A 425 5.54 15.97 -11.83
C THR A 425 6.87 15.31 -11.49
N LEU A 426 7.87 16.11 -11.16
CA LEU A 426 9.21 15.68 -10.80
C LEU A 426 9.47 16.05 -9.34
N TYR A 427 10.23 15.23 -8.64
CA TYR A 427 10.65 15.49 -7.27
C TYR A 427 12.18 15.43 -7.18
N PRO A 428 12.86 16.55 -7.48
CA PRO A 428 14.32 16.64 -7.44
C PRO A 428 14.84 16.28 -6.05
N LYS A 429 15.97 15.58 -5.96
CA LYS A 429 16.65 15.31 -4.70
C LYS A 429 17.37 16.57 -4.25
N ILE A 430 17.13 16.97 -3.01
CA ILE A 430 17.88 18.03 -2.34
C ILE A 430 18.81 17.35 -1.33
N PHE A 431 20.11 17.57 -1.46
CA PHE A 431 21.08 17.20 -0.43
C PHE A 431 21.22 18.41 0.50
N PRO A 432 21.02 18.27 1.82
CA PRO A 432 21.35 19.35 2.73
C PRO A 432 22.84 19.66 2.59
N VAL A 433 23.16 20.86 2.16
CA VAL A 433 24.53 21.37 2.21
C VAL A 433 24.80 21.69 3.68
N SER A 434 25.69 20.93 4.31
CA SER A 434 26.21 21.29 5.63
C SER A 434 27.01 22.58 5.50
N GLY A 435 26.54 23.63 6.12
CA GLY A 435 27.31 24.89 6.30
C GLY A 435 26.79 26.08 5.50
N THR A 436 26.20 26.99 6.26
CA THR A 436 26.12 28.45 6.13
C THR A 436 25.75 29.11 4.80
N GLN A 437 24.68 29.87 4.90
CA GLN A 437 24.34 31.13 4.21
C GLN A 437 23.66 31.08 2.85
N ASN A 438 22.51 31.81 2.86
CA ASN A 438 21.81 32.44 1.77
C ASN A 438 20.81 31.56 0.96
N ALA A 439 19.65 31.40 1.59
CA ALA A 439 18.40 31.32 0.83
C ALA A 439 18.08 32.70 0.27
N SER A 440 18.57 32.99 -0.93
CA SER A 440 18.03 34.06 -1.77
C SER A 440 18.41 33.78 -3.20
N ALA A 441 17.39 33.75 -4.06
CA ALA A 441 17.49 33.88 -5.51
C ALA A 441 18.18 32.73 -6.27
N VAL A 442 17.43 31.67 -6.61
CA VAL A 442 17.67 30.96 -7.87
C VAL A 442 16.72 31.54 -8.92
N GLY A 443 16.95 32.81 -9.21
CA GLY A 443 16.62 33.41 -10.48
C GLY A 443 17.70 33.03 -11.48
N GLN A 444 17.29 32.67 -12.67
CA GLN A 444 18.01 32.60 -13.93
C GLN A 444 19.49 33.02 -13.87
N LYS A 445 20.39 32.04 -13.91
CA LYS A 445 21.72 32.26 -14.50
C LYS A 445 22.02 31.10 -15.45
N SER A 446 22.22 31.50 -16.68
CA SER A 446 22.73 30.77 -17.80
C SER A 446 23.82 29.78 -17.42
N ALA A 447 23.66 28.54 -17.87
CA ALA A 447 24.67 27.50 -17.84
C ALA A 447 25.92 27.96 -18.57
N GLN A 448 26.93 28.38 -17.83
CA GLN A 448 28.28 28.44 -18.34
C GLN A 448 28.86 27.02 -18.42
N LYS A 449 29.05 26.65 -19.62
CA LYS A 449 29.64 25.50 -20.22
C LYS A 449 30.94 25.06 -19.52
N ARG A 450 30.87 23.98 -18.68
CA ARG A 450 32.06 23.14 -18.51
C ARG A 450 32.08 22.12 -19.65
N VAL A 451 32.84 22.43 -20.66
CA VAL A 451 33.18 21.55 -21.77
C VAL A 451 34.09 20.44 -21.20
N SER A 452 33.53 19.28 -20.92
CA SER A 452 34.33 18.06 -20.95
C SER A 452 34.53 17.74 -22.44
N LYS A 453 35.77 17.80 -22.89
CA LYS A 453 36.17 17.38 -24.22
C LYS A 453 35.79 15.92 -24.43
N THR A 454 34.64 15.69 -25.04
CA THR A 454 34.34 14.41 -25.69
C THR A 454 35.23 14.37 -26.95
N PRO A 455 35.98 13.32 -27.21
CA PRO A 455 36.76 13.22 -28.45
C PRO A 455 35.76 13.28 -29.61
N SER A 456 35.85 14.34 -30.42
CA SER A 456 35.14 14.44 -31.69
C SER A 456 35.82 13.46 -32.67
N ILE A 457 35.01 12.67 -33.37
CA ILE A 457 35.48 11.90 -34.52
C ILE A 457 35.94 12.91 -35.58
N ALA A 458 37.13 12.74 -36.11
CA ALA A 458 37.68 13.62 -37.11
C ALA A 458 36.76 13.66 -38.35
N ALA A 459 36.58 14.87 -38.94
CA ALA A 459 35.65 15.10 -40.02
C ALA A 459 35.92 14.27 -41.31
N ASP A 460 37.09 13.66 -41.41
CA ASP A 460 37.49 12.84 -42.56
C ASP A 460 37.32 11.33 -42.37
N GLN A 461 36.81 10.87 -41.21
CA GLN A 461 36.59 9.43 -40.98
C GLN A 461 35.33 8.97 -41.72
N LYS A 462 35.48 8.11 -42.73
CA LYS A 462 34.39 7.53 -43.52
C LYS A 462 33.68 6.37 -42.80
N THR A 463 34.30 5.78 -41.79
CA THR A 463 33.78 4.62 -41.06
C THR A 463 34.03 4.74 -39.55
N TYR A 464 33.22 4.08 -38.74
CA TYR A 464 33.34 4.01 -37.29
C TYR A 464 33.10 2.58 -36.80
N THR A 465 34.02 2.04 -35.99
CA THR A 465 33.84 0.73 -35.35
C THR A 465 33.13 0.91 -34.02
N VAL A 466 31.99 0.25 -33.85
CA VAL A 466 31.15 0.31 -32.66
C VAL A 466 31.89 -0.25 -31.46
N ALA A 467 32.03 0.56 -30.40
CA ALA A 467 32.62 0.15 -29.14
C ALA A 467 31.53 -0.38 -28.16
N ALA A 468 31.95 -1.15 -27.15
CA ALA A 468 31.03 -1.62 -26.11
C ALA A 468 30.37 -0.43 -25.38
N GLY A 469 29.05 -0.36 -25.41
CA GLY A 469 28.25 0.73 -24.80
C GLY A 469 27.89 1.86 -25.79
N ASP A 470 28.32 1.81 -27.05
CA ASP A 470 27.87 2.75 -28.07
C ASP A 470 26.42 2.49 -28.48
N SER A 471 25.74 3.58 -28.84
CA SER A 471 24.43 3.54 -29.49
C SER A 471 24.49 4.43 -30.74
N LEU A 472 23.59 4.17 -31.70
CA LEU A 472 23.49 5.03 -32.92
C LEU A 472 23.41 6.51 -32.58
N TRP A 473 22.71 6.83 -31.48
CA TRP A 473 22.58 8.20 -30.99
C TRP A 473 23.90 8.77 -30.45
N LEU A 474 24.66 8.01 -29.66
CA LEU A 474 25.98 8.44 -29.18
C LEU A 474 26.97 8.65 -30.31
N ILE A 475 26.93 7.80 -31.35
CA ILE A 475 27.77 7.90 -32.54
C ILE A 475 27.36 9.14 -33.36
N ALA A 476 26.06 9.36 -33.57
CA ALA A 476 25.56 10.56 -34.26
C ALA A 476 25.97 11.86 -33.55
N GLN A 477 25.97 11.87 -32.21
CA GLN A 477 26.42 13.04 -31.43
C GLN A 477 27.90 13.37 -31.58
N LYS A 478 28.76 12.35 -31.87
CA LYS A 478 30.19 12.55 -32.11
C LYS A 478 30.47 13.11 -33.51
N LEU A 479 29.48 13.10 -34.40
CA LEU A 479 29.54 13.57 -35.78
C LEU A 479 28.78 14.89 -35.93
N LYS A 480 29.41 15.88 -36.61
CA LYS A 480 28.71 17.14 -36.92
C LYS A 480 27.79 16.93 -38.12
N GLY A 481 26.47 17.17 -37.90
CA GLY A 481 25.50 17.22 -39.01
C GLY A 481 24.93 15.86 -39.43
N VAL A 482 25.25 14.76 -38.71
CA VAL A 482 24.73 13.42 -38.99
C VAL A 482 23.65 13.04 -37.99
N SER A 483 22.50 12.64 -38.49
CA SER A 483 21.38 12.16 -37.66
C SER A 483 21.44 10.64 -37.43
N VAL A 484 20.68 10.14 -36.47
CA VAL A 484 20.50 8.69 -36.27
C VAL A 484 19.88 8.04 -37.50
N ASP A 485 18.99 8.76 -38.18
CA ASP A 485 18.30 8.25 -39.37
C ASP A 485 19.26 8.17 -40.57
N ASP A 486 20.20 9.10 -40.69
CA ASP A 486 21.28 9.02 -41.68
C ASP A 486 22.14 7.81 -41.46
N LEU A 487 22.61 7.56 -40.22
CA LEU A 487 23.41 6.38 -39.88
C LEU A 487 22.65 5.08 -40.17
N LYS A 488 21.36 5.02 -39.91
CA LYS A 488 20.53 3.87 -40.25
C LYS A 488 20.45 3.66 -41.73
N LYS A 489 20.17 4.72 -42.50
CA LYS A 489 20.03 4.69 -43.96
C LYS A 489 21.34 4.26 -44.65
N TRP A 490 22.48 4.76 -44.19
CA TRP A 490 23.78 4.43 -44.80
C TRP A 490 24.28 3.04 -44.46
N ASN A 491 23.69 2.39 -43.42
CA ASN A 491 24.15 1.08 -42.92
C ASN A 491 23.03 0.01 -42.92
N ASP A 492 21.91 0.26 -43.59
CA ASP A 492 20.75 -0.67 -43.68
C ASP A 492 20.28 -1.21 -42.33
N ILE A 493 20.28 -0.35 -41.29
CA ILE A 493 19.89 -0.72 -39.92
C ILE A 493 18.41 -0.43 -39.69
N TRP A 494 17.59 -1.48 -39.58
CA TRP A 494 16.15 -1.38 -39.36
C TRP A 494 15.77 -1.33 -37.88
N ASN A 495 16.62 -1.83 -37.00
CA ASN A 495 16.43 -1.79 -35.54
C ASN A 495 17.51 -0.95 -34.86
N ASN A 496 17.38 -0.68 -33.55
CA ASN A 496 18.37 0.12 -32.80
C ASN A 496 19.48 -0.72 -32.16
N GLU A 497 19.61 -1.99 -32.52
CA GLU A 497 20.61 -2.88 -31.95
C GLU A 497 21.93 -2.74 -32.72
N LEU A 498 22.97 -2.34 -31.98
CA LEU A 498 24.36 -2.33 -32.46
C LEU A 498 25.18 -3.39 -31.71
N LYS A 499 25.91 -4.20 -32.45
CA LYS A 499 26.84 -5.13 -31.83
C LYS A 499 28.22 -4.47 -31.75
N PRO A 500 28.93 -4.53 -30.61
CA PRO A 500 30.34 -4.09 -30.53
C PRO A 500 31.16 -4.78 -31.59
N GLY A 501 32.08 -4.02 -32.24
CA GLY A 501 32.89 -4.50 -33.36
C GLY A 501 32.27 -4.29 -34.74
N THR A 502 31.01 -3.89 -34.86
CA THR A 502 30.38 -3.57 -36.15
C THR A 502 30.98 -2.26 -36.70
N THR A 503 31.35 -2.25 -37.98
CA THR A 503 31.84 -1.04 -38.65
C THR A 503 30.69 -0.34 -39.34
N LEU A 504 30.44 0.93 -38.98
CA LEU A 504 29.38 1.78 -39.54
C LEU A 504 30.01 2.75 -40.58
N LYS A 505 29.31 2.95 -41.68
CA LYS A 505 29.55 4.06 -42.63
C LYS A 505 29.03 5.36 -42.03
N LEU A 506 29.86 6.41 -42.10
CA LEU A 506 29.54 7.73 -41.53
C LEU A 506 29.14 8.77 -42.58
N CYS A 507 29.06 8.39 -43.84
CA CYS A 507 28.62 9.24 -44.94
C CYS A 507 27.79 8.46 -45.97
N SER A 508 27.11 9.15 -46.87
CA SER A 508 26.41 8.55 -48.02
C SER A 508 27.34 8.11 -49.16
N CYS A 509 28.68 8.09 -48.95
CA CYS A 509 29.65 7.74 -49.96
C CYS A 509 29.52 6.25 -50.31
N SER A 510 29.24 5.94 -51.58
CA SER A 510 29.46 4.59 -52.13
C SER A 510 30.94 4.23 -52.10
N PRO A 511 31.29 2.91 -52.00
CA PRO A 511 32.63 2.43 -51.83
C PRO A 511 33.56 2.86 -52.93
#